data_15fae84100488997f40937c121f4f850
#
_entry.id   15fae84100488997f40937c121f4f850
#
_cell.length_a   1.000
_cell.length_b   1.000
_cell.length_c   1.000
_cell.angle_alpha   90.00
_cell.angle_beta   90.00
_cell.angle_gamma   90.00
#
_symmetry.space_group_name_H-M   'P 1'
#
loop_
_entity.id
_entity.type
_entity.pdbx_description
1 polymer ?
#
loop_
_entity_poly.entity_id
_entity_poly.type
_entity_poly.pdbx_seq_one_letter_code
_entity_poly.pdbx_strand_id
1 'polypeptide(L)'
;PSCEIMYDEDAMHKVIVNLIGNALKFTPKGGQITIYATPLRQEEQEKLFICIRDTGPGLPEEEIDKVFNRFYQSQNKTHSSINGQSGTGIGLYLCKRIVQLHGGSICAKNNQSKGCSFRILLPLQYADADSLPTPTEQVKEPVDSPMTLQPATNGKLTILVVEDNKDMRDYIRSILAEYYNVLEASQGEEALTVLQSQNVDFIVSDLMMPVMDGMELSRRVKSNFAISHIPFLMLTAKTSNESRIESFRIGVDEYLLKPFDDTLLLARISNILENRKRFQQKFSYSMDVDALNIEKESSDKKFLDKAMQIVKENYKNSYYEISDFIEAMGVSKSLMNKKMQNLTGQSAGQFMRNYRLNLARELIIRNRLTHNMNISEIAYEVGFNDPKYFTRCFTKHFGTTPSSMMENGTD
;
A
#
# COMPACT_ATOMS: atom_id res chain seq x y z
N PRO A 1 -3.24 32.69 -23.45
CA PRO A 1 -3.92 32.87 -22.20
C PRO A 1 -3.50 31.75 -21.23
N SER A 2 -2.98 32.10 -20.05
CA SER A 2 -2.73 31.18 -18.97
C SER A 2 -4.09 30.84 -18.32
N CYS A 3 -4.37 29.57 -18.12
CA CYS A 3 -5.56 29.14 -17.42
C CYS A 3 -5.09 28.29 -16.22
N GLU A 4 -5.56 28.61 -15.03
CA GLU A 4 -5.29 27.85 -13.83
C GLU A 4 -6.35 26.75 -13.68
N ILE A 5 -5.89 25.54 -13.45
CA ILE A 5 -6.74 24.33 -13.34
C ILE A 5 -6.42 23.57 -12.06
N MET A 6 -7.43 22.97 -11.47
CA MET A 6 -7.30 22.23 -10.21
C MET A 6 -7.04 20.75 -10.47
N TYR A 7 -5.82 20.29 -10.14
CA TYR A 7 -5.42 18.89 -10.17
C TYR A 7 -4.42 18.57 -9.05
N ASP A 8 -4.27 17.30 -8.74
CA ASP A 8 -3.16 16.81 -7.92
C ASP A 8 -1.86 16.98 -8.73
N GLU A 9 -1.04 17.97 -8.36
CA GLU A 9 0.19 18.33 -9.04
C GLU A 9 1.20 17.17 -9.05
N ASP A 10 1.41 16.51 -7.89
CA ASP A 10 2.34 15.39 -7.75
C ASP A 10 1.93 14.18 -8.59
N ALA A 11 0.64 13.88 -8.63
CA ALA A 11 0.11 12.80 -9.45
C ALA A 11 0.28 13.08 -10.94
N MET A 12 -0.05 14.31 -11.39
CA MET A 12 0.10 14.71 -12.80
C MET A 12 1.56 14.84 -13.21
N HIS A 13 2.42 15.32 -12.32
CA HIS A 13 3.87 15.34 -12.56
C HIS A 13 4.41 13.94 -12.85
N LYS A 14 4.03 12.93 -12.07
CA LYS A 14 4.41 11.52 -12.31
C LYS A 14 3.95 11.01 -13.68
N VAL A 15 2.72 11.36 -14.10
CA VAL A 15 2.21 10.99 -15.43
C VAL A 15 3.05 11.62 -16.54
N ILE A 16 3.28 12.93 -16.47
CA ILE A 16 4.00 13.67 -17.52
C ILE A 16 5.45 13.21 -17.62
N VAL A 17 6.16 13.10 -16.47
CA VAL A 17 7.56 12.63 -16.43
C VAL A 17 7.70 11.21 -17.00
N ASN A 18 6.75 10.32 -16.69
CA ASN A 18 6.78 8.94 -17.20
C ASN A 18 6.60 8.90 -18.73
N LEU A 19 5.64 9.66 -19.26
CA LEU A 19 5.38 9.69 -20.70
C LEU A 19 6.52 10.39 -21.48
N ILE A 20 7.09 11.47 -20.96
CA ILE A 20 8.28 12.12 -21.53
C ILE A 20 9.48 11.19 -21.48
N GLY A 21 9.70 10.51 -20.35
CA GLY A 21 10.77 9.51 -20.20
C GLY A 21 10.68 8.39 -21.23
N ASN A 22 9.47 7.89 -21.50
CA ASN A 22 9.24 6.92 -22.56
C ASN A 22 9.54 7.50 -23.94
N ALA A 23 9.07 8.72 -24.26
CA ALA A 23 9.36 9.38 -25.53
C ALA A 23 10.86 9.56 -25.74
N LEU A 24 11.62 10.02 -24.73
CA LEU A 24 13.08 10.16 -24.79
C LEU A 24 13.80 8.81 -24.98
N LYS A 25 13.31 7.77 -24.33
CA LYS A 25 13.88 6.42 -24.39
C LYS A 25 13.78 5.79 -25.76
N PHE A 26 12.68 6.01 -26.46
CA PHE A 26 12.37 5.36 -27.75
C PHE A 26 12.58 6.26 -28.97
N THR A 27 12.86 7.53 -28.81
CA THR A 27 13.16 8.45 -29.92
C THR A 27 14.66 8.40 -30.25
N PRO A 28 15.05 8.08 -31.50
CA PRO A 28 16.46 8.05 -31.90
C PRO A 28 17.07 9.45 -31.94
N LYS A 29 18.42 9.53 -31.91
CA LYS A 29 19.16 10.80 -32.10
C LYS A 29 18.71 11.49 -33.37
N GLY A 30 18.39 12.79 -33.28
CA GLY A 30 17.84 13.59 -34.38
C GLY A 30 16.33 13.44 -34.55
N GLY A 31 15.65 12.61 -33.76
CA GLY A 31 14.19 12.58 -33.70
C GLY A 31 13.61 13.78 -32.94
N GLN A 32 12.29 13.88 -32.98
CA GLN A 32 11.54 15.00 -32.40
C GLN A 32 10.52 14.49 -31.40
N ILE A 33 10.39 15.20 -30.28
CA ILE A 33 9.31 14.99 -29.29
C ILE A 33 8.53 16.30 -29.22
N THR A 34 7.21 16.21 -29.37
CA THR A 34 6.29 17.33 -29.34
C THR A 34 5.30 17.14 -28.19
N ILE A 35 5.18 18.14 -27.34
CA ILE A 35 4.24 18.17 -26.21
C ILE A 35 3.32 19.36 -26.41
N TYR A 36 2.02 19.12 -26.36
CA TYR A 36 1.04 20.21 -26.37
C TYR A 36 -0.17 19.87 -25.51
N ALA A 37 -0.77 20.92 -24.96
CA ALA A 37 -1.99 20.85 -24.19
C ALA A 37 -2.97 21.90 -24.72
N THR A 38 -4.24 21.54 -24.83
CA THR A 38 -5.29 22.44 -25.31
C THR A 38 -6.63 22.09 -24.67
N PRO A 39 -7.45 23.06 -24.29
CA PRO A 39 -8.83 22.79 -23.91
C PRO A 39 -9.61 22.32 -25.16
N LEU A 40 -10.42 21.28 -24.95
CA LEU A 40 -11.36 20.75 -25.96
C LEU A 40 -12.77 20.78 -25.38
N ARG A 41 -13.73 21.25 -26.16
CA ARG A 41 -15.15 21.20 -25.82
C ARG A 41 -15.77 19.97 -26.47
N GLN A 42 -16.23 19.01 -25.69
CA GLN A 42 -16.85 17.77 -26.14
C GLN A 42 -18.15 17.55 -25.35
N GLU A 43 -19.28 17.42 -26.05
CA GLU A 43 -20.60 17.12 -25.46
C GLU A 43 -20.97 18.00 -24.27
N GLU A 44 -20.83 19.35 -24.42
CA GLU A 44 -21.08 20.38 -23.40
C GLU A 44 -20.11 20.39 -22.21
N GLN A 45 -19.12 19.49 -22.17
CA GLN A 45 -18.09 19.49 -21.14
C GLN A 45 -16.76 19.98 -21.71
N GLU A 46 -16.10 20.86 -20.96
CA GLU A 46 -14.74 21.26 -21.27
C GLU A 46 -13.76 20.24 -20.70
N LYS A 47 -12.82 19.79 -21.53
CA LYS A 47 -11.78 18.81 -21.19
C LYS A 47 -10.42 19.37 -21.54
N LEU A 48 -9.42 19.06 -20.73
CA LEU A 48 -8.03 19.30 -21.07
C LEU A 48 -7.50 18.13 -21.89
N PHE A 49 -7.07 18.41 -23.10
CA PHE A 49 -6.37 17.44 -23.95
C PHE A 49 -4.86 17.68 -23.86
N ILE A 50 -4.12 16.65 -23.44
CA ILE A 50 -2.65 16.64 -23.42
C ILE A 50 -2.17 15.56 -24.37
N CYS A 51 -1.19 15.91 -25.23
CA CYS A 51 -0.60 14.97 -26.16
C CYS A 51 0.94 15.05 -26.10
N ILE A 52 1.56 13.89 -25.90
CA ILE A 52 3.00 13.70 -26.00
C ILE A 52 3.26 12.81 -27.20
N ARG A 53 3.87 13.37 -28.24
CA ARG A 53 4.13 12.74 -29.52
C ARG A 53 5.62 12.60 -29.76
N ASP A 54 6.05 11.44 -30.20
CA ASP A 54 7.42 11.14 -30.59
C ASP A 54 7.54 10.73 -32.08
N THR A 55 8.76 10.71 -32.59
CA THR A 55 9.11 10.21 -33.93
C THR A 55 9.91 8.90 -33.84
N GLY A 56 9.71 8.13 -32.80
CA GLY A 56 10.32 6.82 -32.60
C GLY A 56 9.80 5.73 -33.54
N PRO A 57 9.99 4.45 -33.22
CA PRO A 57 9.55 3.33 -34.05
C PRO A 57 8.02 3.12 -34.05
N GLY A 58 7.27 3.73 -33.10
CA GLY A 58 5.86 3.47 -32.87
C GLY A 58 5.62 2.20 -32.04
N LEU A 59 4.40 1.68 -32.04
CA LEU A 59 3.97 0.47 -31.35
C LEU A 59 3.37 -0.52 -32.34
N PRO A 60 3.56 -1.84 -32.18
CA PRO A 60 2.79 -2.82 -32.93
C PRO A 60 1.29 -2.63 -32.69
N GLU A 61 0.45 -2.74 -33.73
CA GLU A 61 -0.99 -2.51 -33.59
C GLU A 61 -1.63 -3.41 -32.52
N GLU A 62 -1.16 -4.65 -32.42
CA GLU A 62 -1.64 -5.63 -31.45
C GLU A 62 -1.24 -5.32 -29.99
N GLU A 63 -0.31 -4.38 -29.81
CA GLU A 63 0.24 -4.01 -28.49
C GLU A 63 -0.32 -2.68 -27.95
N ILE A 64 -0.96 -1.86 -28.79
CA ILE A 64 -1.42 -0.51 -28.45
C ILE A 64 -2.30 -0.49 -27.19
N ASP A 65 -3.23 -1.42 -27.06
CA ASP A 65 -4.11 -1.53 -25.89
C ASP A 65 -3.42 -2.22 -24.71
N LYS A 66 -2.42 -3.06 -24.99
CA LYS A 66 -1.74 -3.88 -23.99
C LYS A 66 -0.64 -3.11 -23.26
N VAL A 67 -0.09 -2.03 -23.85
CA VAL A 67 1.00 -1.24 -23.22
C VAL A 67 0.61 -0.62 -21.89
N PHE A 68 -0.68 -0.48 -21.61
CA PHE A 68 -1.21 -0.02 -20.33
C PHE A 68 -1.48 -1.15 -19.32
N ASN A 69 -1.24 -2.42 -19.68
CA ASN A 69 -1.39 -3.52 -18.74
C ASN A 69 -0.21 -3.59 -17.78
N ARG A 70 -0.49 -4.02 -16.57
CA ARG A 70 0.54 -4.15 -15.52
C ARG A 70 1.61 -5.16 -15.95
N PHE A 71 2.89 -4.77 -15.84
CA PHE A 71 4.07 -5.58 -16.22
C PHE A 71 4.19 -5.90 -17.71
N TYR A 72 3.41 -5.24 -18.57
CA TYR A 72 3.53 -5.44 -20.01
C TYR A 72 4.81 -4.81 -20.54
N GLN A 73 5.56 -5.57 -21.33
CA GLN A 73 6.75 -5.14 -22.07
C GLN A 73 6.68 -5.74 -23.46
N SER A 74 6.96 -4.95 -24.50
CA SER A 74 7.03 -5.43 -25.86
C SER A 74 8.17 -6.45 -26.00
N GLN A 75 7.88 -7.63 -26.56
CA GLN A 75 8.87 -8.69 -26.79
C GLN A 75 9.67 -8.50 -28.10
N ASN A 76 9.30 -7.53 -28.93
CA ASN A 76 9.95 -7.29 -30.19
C ASN A 76 11.31 -6.60 -30.01
N LYS A 77 12.40 -7.27 -30.41
CA LYS A 77 13.78 -6.75 -30.37
C LYS A 77 13.98 -5.45 -31.16
N THR A 78 13.12 -5.15 -32.14
CA THR A 78 13.11 -3.89 -32.91
C THR A 78 12.62 -2.68 -32.11
N HIS A 79 11.94 -2.90 -30.99
CA HIS A 79 11.45 -1.87 -30.06
C HIS A 79 12.26 -1.82 -28.76
N SER A 80 13.43 -2.50 -28.72
CA SER A 80 14.37 -2.35 -27.60
C SER A 80 14.78 -0.89 -27.46
N SER A 81 14.83 -0.40 -26.22
CA SER A 81 15.29 0.97 -25.93
C SER A 81 16.66 1.20 -26.58
N ILE A 82 16.85 2.36 -27.17
CA ILE A 82 18.08 2.79 -27.87
C ILE A 82 19.29 2.72 -26.92
N ASN A 83 19.09 2.77 -25.62
CA ASN A 83 20.11 2.70 -24.57
C ASN A 83 20.16 1.38 -23.79
N GLY A 84 19.52 0.30 -24.25
CA GLY A 84 19.55 -1.00 -23.56
C GLY A 84 18.79 -1.06 -22.21
N GLN A 85 18.09 0.00 -21.82
CA GLN A 85 17.31 0.05 -20.57
C GLN A 85 15.92 -0.54 -20.78
N SER A 86 15.68 -1.74 -20.27
CA SER A 86 14.35 -2.32 -20.18
C SER A 86 13.49 -1.53 -19.19
N GLY A 87 12.24 -1.23 -19.53
CA GLY A 87 11.30 -0.57 -18.60
C GLY A 87 10.69 -1.59 -17.62
N THR A 88 10.16 -1.15 -16.49
CA THR A 88 9.51 -2.03 -15.49
C THR A 88 8.14 -2.55 -15.92
N GLY A 89 7.55 -2.03 -17.01
CA GLY A 89 6.18 -2.33 -17.43
C GLY A 89 5.09 -1.83 -16.48
N ILE A 90 5.46 -0.98 -15.51
CA ILE A 90 4.53 -0.42 -14.51
C ILE A 90 4.16 1.02 -14.83
N GLY A 91 5.05 1.77 -15.49
CA GLY A 91 4.91 3.21 -15.70
C GLY A 91 3.64 3.60 -16.44
N LEU A 92 3.35 3.00 -17.60
CA LEU A 92 2.14 3.30 -18.39
C LEU A 92 0.87 2.82 -17.69
N TYR A 93 0.92 1.68 -16.98
CA TYR A 93 -0.18 1.23 -16.13
C TYR A 93 -0.49 2.27 -15.03
N LEU A 94 0.53 2.78 -14.34
CA LEU A 94 0.37 3.82 -13.33
C LEU A 94 -0.21 5.11 -13.92
N CYS A 95 0.27 5.54 -15.08
CA CYS A 95 -0.31 6.69 -15.80
C CYS A 95 -1.80 6.51 -16.05
N LYS A 96 -2.22 5.33 -16.54
CA LYS A 96 -3.63 5.03 -16.77
C LYS A 96 -4.45 5.10 -15.48
N ARG A 97 -3.95 4.54 -14.37
CA ARG A 97 -4.65 4.57 -13.08
C ARG A 97 -4.78 5.98 -12.50
N ILE A 98 -3.71 6.78 -12.57
CA ILE A 98 -3.74 8.18 -12.12
C ILE A 98 -4.76 8.97 -12.93
N VAL A 99 -4.69 8.91 -14.28
CA VAL A 99 -5.61 9.63 -15.17
C VAL A 99 -7.06 9.21 -14.93
N GLN A 100 -7.33 7.90 -14.71
CA GLN A 100 -8.67 7.40 -14.37
C GLN A 100 -9.18 7.90 -13.02
N LEU A 101 -8.32 8.00 -12.00
CA LEU A 101 -8.68 8.55 -10.68
C LEU A 101 -9.07 10.03 -10.77
N HIS A 102 -8.56 10.77 -11.76
CA HIS A 102 -8.95 12.15 -12.06
C HIS A 102 -10.14 12.24 -13.04
N GLY A 103 -10.88 11.14 -13.26
CA GLY A 103 -12.04 11.11 -14.15
C GLY A 103 -11.70 11.21 -15.64
N GLY A 104 -10.42 11.05 -16.00
CA GLY A 104 -9.91 11.18 -17.36
C GLY A 104 -9.71 9.84 -18.06
N SER A 105 -9.20 9.92 -19.29
CA SER A 105 -8.80 8.77 -20.11
C SER A 105 -7.45 8.99 -20.76
N ILE A 106 -6.70 7.90 -20.95
CA ILE A 106 -5.42 7.89 -21.65
C ILE A 106 -5.43 6.80 -22.73
N CYS A 107 -4.89 7.11 -23.90
CA CYS A 107 -4.70 6.14 -24.97
C CYS A 107 -3.38 6.37 -25.71
N ALA A 108 -2.88 5.33 -26.37
CA ALA A 108 -1.76 5.41 -27.30
C ALA A 108 -2.27 5.31 -28.73
N LYS A 109 -1.59 5.94 -29.67
CA LYS A 109 -1.88 5.86 -31.10
C LYS A 109 -0.61 6.07 -31.91
N ASN A 110 -0.40 5.22 -32.92
CA ASN A 110 0.67 5.43 -33.90
C ASN A 110 0.41 6.68 -34.75
N ASN A 111 1.47 7.41 -35.04
CA ASN A 111 1.41 8.58 -35.92
C ASN A 111 1.33 8.13 -37.39
N GLN A 112 0.74 8.95 -38.26
CA GLN A 112 0.61 8.63 -39.70
C GLN A 112 1.97 8.46 -40.40
N SER A 113 2.99 9.21 -39.97
CA SER A 113 4.31 9.15 -40.58
C SER A 113 5.25 8.20 -39.83
N LYS A 114 5.51 8.45 -38.54
CA LYS A 114 6.44 7.68 -37.71
C LYS A 114 6.23 8.01 -36.23
N GLY A 115 6.45 7.02 -35.33
CA GLY A 115 6.38 7.21 -33.91
C GLY A 115 4.99 7.01 -33.31
N CYS A 116 4.88 7.31 -32.02
CA CYS A 116 3.68 7.13 -31.21
C CYS A 116 3.22 8.45 -30.59
N SER A 117 1.94 8.53 -30.24
CA SER A 117 1.35 9.62 -29.47
C SER A 117 0.60 9.06 -28.27
N PHE A 118 0.96 9.50 -27.08
CA PHE A 118 0.18 9.29 -25.87
C PHE A 118 -0.76 10.47 -25.67
N ARG A 119 -2.05 10.21 -25.55
CA ARG A 119 -3.11 11.22 -25.49
C ARG A 119 -3.88 11.07 -24.20
N ILE A 120 -4.00 12.16 -23.47
CA ILE A 120 -4.73 12.24 -22.20
C ILE A 120 -5.89 13.20 -22.38
N LEU A 121 -7.04 12.83 -21.85
CA LEU A 121 -8.22 13.68 -21.73
C LEU A 121 -8.61 13.73 -20.25
N LEU A 122 -8.68 14.94 -19.69
CA LEU A 122 -9.07 15.19 -18.30
C LEU A 122 -10.28 16.13 -18.28
N PRO A 123 -11.24 15.98 -17.36
CA PRO A 123 -12.30 16.97 -17.15
C PRO A 123 -11.65 18.31 -16.72
N LEU A 124 -12.03 19.44 -17.33
CA LEU A 124 -11.52 20.74 -16.92
C LEU A 124 -12.24 21.22 -15.66
N GLN A 125 -11.48 21.42 -14.60
CA GLN A 125 -11.95 22.07 -13.37
C GLN A 125 -11.16 23.36 -13.23
N TYR A 126 -11.82 24.49 -13.48
CA TYR A 126 -11.21 25.81 -13.31
C TYR A 126 -11.15 26.18 -11.84
N ALA A 127 -10.09 26.86 -11.43
CA ALA A 127 -10.09 27.59 -10.17
C ALA A 127 -10.95 28.83 -10.35
N ASP A 128 -12.07 28.90 -9.62
CA ASP A 128 -12.91 30.09 -9.62
C ASP A 128 -12.13 31.28 -9.06
N ALA A 129 -12.10 32.39 -9.82
CA ALA A 129 -11.34 33.59 -9.44
C ALA A 129 -11.79 34.23 -8.11
N ASP A 130 -13.00 33.87 -7.62
CA ASP A 130 -13.57 34.33 -6.36
C ASP A 130 -13.30 33.38 -5.17
N SER A 131 -12.63 32.26 -5.39
CA SER A 131 -12.30 31.27 -4.35
C SER A 131 -10.85 31.27 -3.89
N LEU A 132 -10.13 32.36 -4.10
CA LEU A 132 -8.86 32.58 -3.39
C LEU A 132 -9.19 32.83 -1.91
N PRO A 133 -8.88 31.93 -0.97
CA PRO A 133 -9.14 32.18 0.43
C PRO A 133 -8.24 33.31 0.91
N THR A 134 -8.86 34.44 1.25
CA THR A 134 -8.28 35.41 2.17
C THR A 134 -7.86 34.66 3.44
N PRO A 135 -6.72 34.96 4.04
CA PRO A 135 -6.25 34.24 5.20
C PRO A 135 -7.12 34.55 6.41
N THR A 136 -8.16 33.79 6.63
CA THR A 136 -8.97 33.85 7.86
C THR A 136 -9.22 32.43 8.33
N GLU A 137 -8.63 32.17 9.48
CA GLU A 137 -8.89 31.16 10.51
C GLU A 137 -9.70 29.87 10.14
N GLN A 138 -8.93 28.78 10.13
CA GLN A 138 -9.22 27.46 10.70
C GLN A 138 -10.62 26.86 10.52
N VAL A 139 -10.82 26.12 9.45
CA VAL A 139 -11.59 24.88 9.46
C VAL A 139 -10.68 23.77 8.99
N LYS A 140 -10.39 22.85 9.92
CA LYS A 140 -9.51 21.70 9.69
C LYS A 140 -10.25 20.65 8.86
N GLU A 141 -9.98 20.57 7.56
CA GLU A 141 -10.09 19.32 6.79
C GLU A 141 -8.67 18.86 6.43
N PRO A 142 -8.38 17.55 6.40
CA PRO A 142 -7.03 17.06 6.31
C PRO A 142 -6.52 17.15 4.87
N VAL A 143 -5.88 18.26 4.55
CA VAL A 143 -4.99 18.38 3.40
C VAL A 143 -3.71 17.61 3.73
N ASP A 144 -3.28 16.73 2.85
CA ASP A 144 -1.94 16.12 2.88
C ASP A 144 -0.87 17.21 2.83
N SER A 145 -0.58 17.77 3.99
CA SER A 145 0.60 18.58 4.23
C SER A 145 1.84 17.69 4.26
N PRO A 146 3.03 18.16 3.93
CA PRO A 146 4.25 17.41 4.15
C PRO A 146 4.25 16.96 5.61
N MET A 147 4.18 15.64 5.80
CA MET A 147 3.98 15.01 7.10
C MET A 147 4.97 15.55 8.11
N THR A 148 4.48 16.39 9.00
CA THR A 148 5.13 16.59 10.27
C THR A 148 4.96 15.27 11.01
N LEU A 149 6.01 14.44 11.00
CA LEU A 149 6.12 13.24 11.82
C LEU A 149 5.97 13.68 13.26
N GLN A 150 4.73 13.63 13.79
CA GLN A 150 4.52 13.89 15.21
C GLN A 150 5.10 12.70 15.98
N PRO A 151 5.92 12.91 17.01
CA PRO A 151 6.41 11.83 17.86
C PRO A 151 5.19 11.11 18.43
N ALA A 152 5.09 9.81 18.13
CA ALA A 152 4.00 8.96 18.58
C ALA A 152 3.93 8.98 20.11
N THR A 153 2.77 9.34 20.65
CA THR A 153 2.48 9.37 22.10
C THR A 153 2.40 7.97 22.74
N ASN A 154 2.55 6.91 21.94
CA ASN A 154 2.69 5.51 22.39
C ASN A 154 3.98 4.95 21.78
N GLY A 155 5.06 4.86 22.59
CA GLY A 155 6.35 4.25 22.29
C GLY A 155 6.83 4.32 20.83
N LYS A 156 8.01 4.87 20.58
CA LYS A 156 8.58 4.93 19.22
C LYS A 156 8.71 3.50 18.65
N LEU A 157 8.36 3.30 17.38
CA LEU A 157 8.61 2.05 16.66
C LEU A 157 10.12 1.79 16.56
N THR A 158 10.51 0.53 16.55
CA THR A 158 11.92 0.10 16.51
C THR A 158 12.29 -0.34 15.10
N ILE A 159 13.27 0.33 14.50
CA ILE A 159 13.82 0.01 13.18
C ILE A 159 15.19 -0.64 13.35
N LEU A 160 15.42 -1.77 12.69
CA LEU A 160 16.73 -2.40 12.57
C LEU A 160 17.40 -1.92 11.27
N VAL A 161 18.55 -1.27 11.39
CA VAL A 161 19.40 -0.84 10.29
C VAL A 161 20.53 -1.86 10.12
N VAL A 162 20.66 -2.43 8.91
CA VAL A 162 21.67 -3.43 8.57
C VAL A 162 22.50 -2.89 7.42
N GLU A 163 23.76 -2.52 7.70
CA GLU A 163 24.66 -1.87 6.75
C GLU A 163 26.10 -2.16 7.18
N ASP A 164 26.94 -2.67 6.29
CA ASP A 164 28.33 -3.03 6.62
C ASP A 164 29.24 -1.80 6.73
N ASN A 165 28.98 -0.77 5.93
CA ASN A 165 29.70 0.49 6.00
C ASN A 165 29.28 1.30 7.23
N LYS A 166 30.21 1.52 8.15
CA LYS A 166 29.95 2.22 9.42
C LYS A 166 29.46 3.64 9.19
N ASP A 167 30.06 4.41 8.29
CA ASP A 167 29.69 5.82 8.05
C ASP A 167 28.27 5.92 7.48
N MET A 168 27.89 5.03 6.56
CA MET A 168 26.54 4.94 6.02
C MET A 168 25.53 4.50 7.09
N ARG A 169 25.89 3.55 7.94
CA ARG A 169 25.05 3.09 9.05
C ARG A 169 24.80 4.21 10.05
N ASP A 170 25.87 4.94 10.45
CA ASP A 170 25.79 6.11 11.34
C ASP A 170 24.93 7.22 10.70
N TYR A 171 25.04 7.46 9.39
CA TYR A 171 24.22 8.40 8.67
C TYR A 171 22.74 8.00 8.69
N ILE A 172 22.38 6.76 8.32
CA ILE A 172 21.00 6.26 8.36
C ILE A 172 20.44 6.36 9.79
N ARG A 173 21.25 5.98 10.80
CA ARG A 173 20.86 6.11 12.20
C ARG A 173 20.55 7.56 12.56
N SER A 174 21.36 8.51 12.15
CA SER A 174 21.15 9.93 12.46
C SER A 174 19.83 10.47 11.92
N ILE A 175 19.43 10.03 10.72
CA ILE A 175 18.14 10.38 10.12
C ILE A 175 16.97 9.76 10.90
N LEU A 176 17.08 8.49 11.28
CA LEU A 176 15.96 7.74 11.85
C LEU A 176 15.77 7.97 13.36
N ALA A 177 16.83 8.28 14.11
CA ALA A 177 16.80 8.36 15.58
C ALA A 177 15.89 9.47 16.13
N GLU A 178 15.61 10.50 15.32
CA GLU A 178 14.66 11.55 15.70
C GLU A 178 13.23 11.00 15.84
N TYR A 179 12.83 10.06 14.97
CA TYR A 179 11.47 9.56 14.83
C TYR A 179 11.26 8.16 15.38
N TYR A 180 12.30 7.31 15.41
CA TYR A 180 12.25 5.89 15.73
C TYR A 180 13.30 5.49 16.76
N ASN A 181 13.11 4.34 17.40
CA ASN A 181 14.20 3.66 18.10
C ASN A 181 15.01 2.91 17.03
N VAL A 182 16.33 3.05 17.04
CA VAL A 182 17.20 2.44 16.05
C VAL A 182 18.06 1.38 16.69
N LEU A 183 17.99 0.16 16.15
CA LEU A 183 18.92 -0.94 16.39
C LEU A 183 19.82 -1.06 15.18
N GLU A 184 21.05 -1.51 15.38
CA GLU A 184 22.06 -1.59 14.34
C GLU A 184 22.62 -3.01 14.24
N ALA A 185 22.95 -3.42 13.00
CA ALA A 185 23.71 -4.60 12.71
C ALA A 185 24.67 -4.30 11.53
N SER A 186 25.88 -4.84 11.58
CA SER A 186 26.89 -4.64 10.54
C SER A 186 26.78 -5.65 9.39
N GLN A 187 25.97 -6.70 9.55
CA GLN A 187 25.77 -7.76 8.55
C GLN A 187 24.51 -8.60 8.86
N GLY A 188 24.12 -9.44 7.90
CA GLY A 188 22.91 -10.25 7.98
C GLY A 188 22.84 -11.22 9.17
N GLU A 189 23.94 -11.88 9.55
CA GLU A 189 23.99 -12.82 10.69
C GLU A 189 23.75 -12.10 12.03
N GLU A 190 24.33 -10.93 12.21
CA GLU A 190 24.12 -10.09 13.39
C GLU A 190 22.65 -9.61 13.45
N ALA A 191 22.12 -9.21 12.28
CA ALA A 191 20.70 -8.82 12.18
C ALA A 191 19.75 -9.94 12.62
N LEU A 192 20.00 -11.20 12.23
CA LEU A 192 19.19 -12.35 12.67
C LEU A 192 19.28 -12.57 14.18
N THR A 193 20.47 -12.34 14.79
CA THR A 193 20.64 -12.42 16.24
C THR A 193 19.85 -11.33 16.97
N VAL A 194 19.87 -10.10 16.45
CA VAL A 194 19.05 -8.99 16.98
C VAL A 194 17.55 -9.31 16.90
N LEU A 195 17.09 -9.82 15.74
CA LEU A 195 15.68 -10.19 15.51
C LEU A 195 15.17 -11.31 16.43
N GLN A 196 16.06 -12.17 16.95
CA GLN A 196 15.72 -13.20 17.93
C GLN A 196 15.54 -12.65 19.34
N SER A 197 16.31 -11.63 19.72
CA SER A 197 16.40 -11.09 21.08
C SER A 197 15.61 -9.81 21.31
N GLN A 198 15.34 -9.03 20.25
CA GLN A 198 14.71 -7.72 20.33
C GLN A 198 13.40 -7.67 19.53
N ASN A 199 12.50 -6.77 19.94
CA ASN A 199 11.32 -6.48 19.14
C ASN A 199 11.66 -5.45 18.08
N VAL A 200 11.51 -5.85 16.81
CA VAL A 200 11.74 -5.01 15.64
C VAL A 200 10.44 -4.85 14.88
N ASP A 201 10.11 -3.62 14.50
CA ASP A 201 8.88 -3.27 13.77
C ASP A 201 9.13 -3.06 12.28
N PHE A 202 10.39 -2.78 11.89
CA PHE A 202 10.78 -2.49 10.51
C PHE A 202 12.27 -2.80 10.29
N ILE A 203 12.64 -3.26 9.09
CA ILE A 203 14.03 -3.54 8.72
C ILE A 203 14.42 -2.64 7.53
N VAL A 204 15.55 -1.96 7.64
CA VAL A 204 16.25 -1.26 6.55
C VAL A 204 17.58 -1.97 6.36
N SER A 205 17.82 -2.56 5.20
CA SER A 205 19.05 -3.34 4.94
C SER A 205 19.71 -2.94 3.65
N ASP A 206 21.04 -2.83 3.66
CA ASP A 206 21.80 -2.82 2.41
C ASP A 206 21.65 -4.15 1.67
N LEU A 207 21.70 -4.07 0.35
CA LEU A 207 21.72 -5.24 -0.53
C LEU A 207 23.07 -5.94 -0.50
N MET A 208 24.15 -5.15 -0.58
CA MET A 208 25.52 -5.67 -0.80
C MET A 208 26.31 -5.66 0.50
N MET A 209 26.26 -6.77 1.23
CA MET A 209 27.03 -6.96 2.46
C MET A 209 27.88 -8.24 2.40
N PRO A 210 29.03 -8.27 3.08
CA PRO A 210 29.82 -9.49 3.18
C PRO A 210 29.10 -10.57 3.99
N VAL A 211 29.47 -11.82 3.79
CA VAL A 211 28.98 -13.03 4.49
C VAL A 211 27.51 -13.35 4.17
N MET A 212 26.57 -12.47 4.50
CA MET A 212 25.16 -12.59 4.19
C MET A 212 24.66 -11.28 3.59
N ASP A 213 24.29 -11.32 2.31
CA ASP A 213 23.71 -10.16 1.62
C ASP A 213 22.26 -9.89 2.07
N GLY A 214 21.74 -8.70 1.71
CA GLY A 214 20.38 -8.29 2.06
C GLY A 214 19.29 -9.18 1.47
N MET A 215 19.55 -9.84 0.34
CA MET A 215 18.62 -10.77 -0.30
C MET A 215 18.46 -12.04 0.52
N GLU A 216 19.58 -12.63 0.94
CA GLU A 216 19.56 -13.83 1.78
C GLU A 216 19.00 -13.52 3.17
N LEU A 217 19.32 -12.35 3.74
CA LEU A 217 18.69 -11.88 4.98
C LEU A 217 17.17 -11.77 4.82
N SER A 218 16.69 -11.12 3.77
CA SER A 218 15.26 -11.01 3.50
C SER A 218 14.59 -12.37 3.35
N ARG A 219 15.20 -13.30 2.61
CA ARG A 219 14.70 -14.66 2.44
C ARG A 219 14.56 -15.39 3.79
N ARG A 220 15.58 -15.30 4.65
CA ARG A 220 15.56 -15.91 5.99
C ARG A 220 14.52 -15.27 6.90
N VAL A 221 14.36 -13.94 6.86
CA VAL A 221 13.31 -13.22 7.61
C VAL A 221 11.92 -13.65 7.14
N LYS A 222 11.65 -13.63 5.83
CA LYS A 222 10.32 -13.96 5.27
C LYS A 222 9.97 -15.45 5.39
N SER A 223 10.95 -16.34 5.42
CA SER A 223 10.73 -17.78 5.67
C SER A 223 10.56 -18.13 7.15
N ASN A 224 11.01 -17.29 8.06
CA ASN A 224 10.89 -17.52 9.50
C ASN A 224 9.50 -17.08 10.00
N PHE A 225 8.69 -18.04 10.42
CA PHE A 225 7.31 -17.82 10.87
C PHE A 225 7.18 -16.73 11.95
N ALA A 226 8.15 -16.61 12.86
CA ALA A 226 8.07 -15.67 13.98
C ALA A 226 8.27 -14.20 13.56
N ILE A 227 8.98 -13.93 12.47
CA ILE A 227 9.42 -12.59 12.04
C ILE A 227 9.05 -12.24 10.59
N SER A 228 8.38 -13.17 9.85
CA SER A 228 7.99 -12.98 8.44
C SER A 228 7.13 -11.73 8.18
N HIS A 229 6.36 -11.32 9.19
CA HIS A 229 5.48 -10.16 9.14
C HIS A 229 6.21 -8.82 9.19
N ILE A 230 7.52 -8.77 9.49
CA ILE A 230 8.27 -7.51 9.61
C ILE A 230 8.49 -6.93 8.21
N PRO A 231 8.10 -5.65 7.97
CA PRO A 231 8.38 -4.97 6.71
C PRO A 231 9.87 -4.80 6.46
N PHE A 232 10.26 -4.90 5.19
CA PHE A 232 11.66 -4.91 4.76
C PHE A 232 11.89 -3.90 3.64
N LEU A 233 12.68 -2.85 3.88
CA LEU A 233 13.18 -1.90 2.90
C LEU A 233 14.61 -2.24 2.51
N MET A 234 14.84 -2.48 1.22
CA MET A 234 16.16 -2.78 0.68
C MET A 234 16.83 -1.53 0.12
N LEU A 235 18.04 -1.21 0.57
CA LEU A 235 18.89 -0.17 0.01
C LEU A 235 19.78 -0.78 -1.08
N THR A 236 19.89 -0.16 -2.25
CA THR A 236 20.65 -0.74 -3.36
C THR A 236 21.34 0.31 -4.23
N ALA A 237 22.56 0.05 -4.65
CA ALA A 237 23.26 0.82 -5.68
C ALA A 237 22.95 0.32 -7.10
N LYS A 238 22.31 -0.86 -7.26
CA LYS A 238 22.06 -1.48 -8.56
C LYS A 238 20.70 -1.06 -9.15
N THR A 239 20.75 -0.62 -10.39
CA THR A 239 19.58 -0.27 -11.23
C THR A 239 19.09 -1.43 -12.09
N SER A 240 19.71 -2.63 -12.03
CA SER A 240 19.36 -3.75 -12.91
C SER A 240 17.96 -4.31 -12.57
N ASN A 241 17.10 -4.39 -13.58
CA ASN A 241 15.73 -4.86 -13.44
C ASN A 241 15.62 -6.32 -13.00
N GLU A 242 16.60 -7.15 -13.31
CA GLU A 242 16.64 -8.58 -12.95
C GLU A 242 16.74 -8.76 -11.43
N SER A 243 17.63 -8.03 -10.77
CA SER A 243 17.78 -8.07 -9.31
C SER A 243 16.50 -7.56 -8.59
N ARG A 244 15.80 -6.60 -9.16
CA ARG A 244 14.53 -6.06 -8.59
C ARG A 244 13.38 -7.07 -8.71
N ILE A 245 13.27 -7.77 -9.83
CA ILE A 245 12.22 -8.78 -10.05
C ILE A 245 12.43 -9.99 -9.13
N GLU A 246 13.65 -10.45 -8.99
CA GLU A 246 14.01 -11.56 -8.10
C GLU A 246 13.70 -11.21 -6.64
N SER A 247 14.00 -10.00 -6.24
CA SER A 247 13.81 -9.51 -4.89
C SER A 247 12.33 -9.32 -4.52
N PHE A 248 11.47 -8.86 -5.45
CA PHE A 248 10.02 -8.82 -5.22
C PHE A 248 9.43 -10.23 -5.04
N ARG A 249 10.00 -11.26 -5.69
CA ARG A 249 9.61 -12.66 -5.48
C ARG A 249 10.00 -13.20 -4.10
N ILE A 250 10.97 -12.58 -3.43
CA ILE A 250 11.45 -12.96 -2.09
C ILE A 250 10.67 -12.26 -0.98
N GLY A 251 9.77 -11.31 -1.32
CA GLY A 251 8.91 -10.63 -0.35
C GLY A 251 9.53 -9.37 0.27
N VAL A 252 10.46 -8.70 -0.40
CA VAL A 252 10.90 -7.34 -0.02
C VAL A 252 9.74 -6.37 -0.28
N ASP A 253 9.39 -5.56 0.72
CA ASP A 253 8.24 -4.68 0.63
C ASP A 253 8.51 -3.45 -0.25
N GLU A 254 9.76 -2.93 -0.25
CA GLU A 254 10.13 -1.75 -1.04
C GLU A 254 11.66 -1.67 -1.26
N TYR A 255 12.08 -0.90 -2.26
CA TYR A 255 13.48 -0.60 -2.62
C TYR A 255 13.76 0.88 -2.59
N LEU A 256 14.96 1.24 -2.14
CA LEU A 256 15.47 2.60 -2.21
C LEU A 256 16.86 2.59 -2.86
N LEU A 257 17.00 3.37 -3.93
CA LEU A 257 18.27 3.50 -4.65
C LEU A 257 19.23 4.43 -3.90
N LYS A 258 20.46 3.99 -3.75
CA LYS A 258 21.60 4.83 -3.30
C LYS A 258 22.17 5.60 -4.51
N PRO A 259 22.49 6.91 -4.42
CA PRO A 259 22.30 7.76 -3.24
C PRO A 259 20.84 8.20 -3.06
N PHE A 260 20.42 8.38 -1.82
CA PHE A 260 19.11 8.89 -1.43
C PHE A 260 19.26 10.07 -0.48
N ASP A 261 18.25 10.91 -0.40
CA ASP A 261 18.15 11.96 0.61
C ASP A 261 17.32 11.52 1.82
N ASP A 262 17.44 12.26 2.92
CA ASP A 262 16.79 11.98 4.20
C ASP A 262 15.27 11.92 4.06
N THR A 263 14.70 12.86 3.31
CA THR A 263 13.25 13.00 3.12
C THR A 263 12.67 11.81 2.38
N LEU A 264 13.41 11.27 1.40
CA LEU A 264 12.99 10.12 0.61
C LEU A 264 13.02 8.83 1.44
N LEU A 265 14.05 8.62 2.29
CA LEU A 265 14.12 7.47 3.20
C LEU A 265 12.96 7.49 4.20
N LEU A 266 12.73 8.63 4.86
CA LEU A 266 11.64 8.81 5.81
C LEU A 266 10.27 8.63 5.17
N ALA A 267 10.05 9.21 3.99
CA ALA A 267 8.80 9.07 3.25
C ALA A 267 8.49 7.61 2.86
N ARG A 268 9.50 6.84 2.43
CA ARG A 268 9.33 5.42 2.10
C ARG A 268 8.93 4.58 3.31
N ILE A 269 9.62 4.75 4.43
CA ILE A 269 9.31 4.06 5.68
C ILE A 269 7.89 4.41 6.15
N SER A 270 7.57 5.72 6.19
CA SER A 270 6.24 6.19 6.61
C SER A 270 5.12 5.63 5.73
N ASN A 271 5.30 5.66 4.41
CA ASN A 271 4.31 5.12 3.47
C ASN A 271 4.03 3.62 3.69
N ILE A 272 5.06 2.81 3.93
CA ILE A 272 4.89 1.38 4.20
C ILE A 272 4.11 1.18 5.51
N LEU A 273 4.50 1.88 6.57
CA LEU A 273 3.86 1.79 7.89
C LEU A 273 2.41 2.26 7.87
N GLU A 274 2.11 3.36 7.16
CA GLU A 274 0.75 3.89 7.04
C GLU A 274 -0.16 3.01 6.19
N ASN A 275 0.32 2.53 5.05
CA ASN A 275 -0.44 1.60 4.23
C ASN A 275 -0.81 0.36 5.03
N ARG A 276 0.11 -0.15 5.85
CA ARG A 276 -0.16 -1.27 6.75
C ARG A 276 -1.25 -0.93 7.76
N LYS A 277 -1.20 0.24 8.40
CA LYS A 277 -2.25 0.70 9.32
C LYS A 277 -3.61 0.82 8.62
N ARG A 278 -3.65 1.37 7.41
CA ARG A 278 -4.89 1.47 6.61
C ARG A 278 -5.48 0.08 6.30
N PHE A 279 -4.64 -0.88 5.93
CA PHE A 279 -5.11 -2.27 5.69
C PHE A 279 -5.62 -2.93 6.97
N GLN A 280 -4.93 -2.75 8.09
CA GLN A 280 -5.37 -3.25 9.40
C GLN A 280 -6.72 -2.65 9.83
N GLN A 281 -6.92 -1.35 9.61
CA GLN A 281 -8.21 -0.69 9.87
C GLN A 281 -9.32 -1.28 9.00
N LYS A 282 -9.13 -1.38 7.70
CA LYS A 282 -10.11 -2.00 6.79
C LYS A 282 -10.44 -3.42 7.23
N PHE A 283 -9.44 -4.21 7.54
CA PHE A 283 -9.62 -5.58 8.03
C PHE A 283 -10.47 -5.63 9.30
N SER A 284 -10.27 -4.72 10.25
CA SER A 284 -11.04 -4.67 11.49
C SER A 284 -12.55 -4.60 11.27
N TYR A 285 -12.99 -3.94 10.20
CA TYR A 285 -14.41 -3.77 9.86
C TYR A 285 -14.95 -4.82 8.88
N SER A 286 -14.13 -5.39 8.02
CA SER A 286 -14.57 -6.39 7.03
C SER A 286 -14.27 -7.82 7.45
N MET A 287 -13.24 -8.04 8.29
CA MET A 287 -12.65 -9.35 8.59
C MET A 287 -12.26 -10.13 7.33
N ASP A 288 -11.99 -9.42 6.23
CA ASP A 288 -11.55 -10.00 4.98
C ASP A 288 -10.03 -10.05 4.93
N VAL A 289 -9.46 -11.25 4.93
CA VAL A 289 -8.00 -11.47 4.93
C VAL A 289 -7.36 -10.94 3.64
N ASP A 290 -8.10 -10.92 2.53
CA ASP A 290 -7.59 -10.38 1.26
C ASP A 290 -7.44 -8.84 1.30
N ALA A 291 -8.20 -8.16 2.19
CA ALA A 291 -8.05 -6.73 2.44
C ALA A 291 -6.69 -6.35 3.05
N LEU A 292 -5.95 -7.29 3.62
CA LEU A 292 -4.62 -7.05 4.21
C LEU A 292 -3.49 -7.02 3.16
N ASN A 293 -3.81 -7.31 1.90
CA ASN A 293 -2.85 -7.32 0.78
C ASN A 293 -1.59 -8.18 1.04
N ILE A 294 -1.76 -9.30 1.74
CA ILE A 294 -0.70 -10.25 2.05
C ILE A 294 -0.52 -11.22 0.89
N GLU A 295 0.73 -11.59 0.59
CA GLU A 295 1.05 -12.53 -0.48
C GLU A 295 0.35 -13.88 -0.27
N LYS A 296 -0.33 -14.38 -1.31
CA LYS A 296 -1.26 -15.53 -1.24
C LYS A 296 -0.64 -16.81 -0.68
N GLU A 297 0.64 -17.07 -0.98
CA GLU A 297 1.33 -18.28 -0.53
C GLU A 297 2.19 -18.08 0.71
N SER A 298 2.17 -16.87 1.30
CA SER A 298 2.98 -16.57 2.47
C SER A 298 2.56 -17.35 3.71
N SER A 299 3.51 -17.55 4.63
CA SER A 299 3.23 -18.14 5.95
C SER A 299 2.25 -17.30 6.77
N ASP A 300 2.24 -15.99 6.55
CA ASP A 300 1.34 -15.05 7.20
C ASP A 300 -0.11 -15.20 6.73
N LYS A 301 -0.31 -15.40 5.43
CA LYS A 301 -1.64 -15.69 4.87
C LYS A 301 -2.18 -17.01 5.42
N LYS A 302 -1.39 -18.09 5.39
CA LYS A 302 -1.77 -19.40 5.95
C LYS A 302 -2.11 -19.32 7.43
N PHE A 303 -1.37 -18.51 8.19
CA PHE A 303 -1.66 -18.29 9.61
C PHE A 303 -3.01 -17.58 9.81
N LEU A 304 -3.30 -16.53 9.05
CA LEU A 304 -4.57 -15.80 9.15
C LEU A 304 -5.75 -16.63 8.66
N ASP A 305 -5.61 -17.36 7.57
CA ASP A 305 -6.64 -18.26 7.05
C ASP A 305 -6.98 -19.35 8.08
N LYS A 306 -5.97 -19.95 8.72
CA LYS A 306 -6.16 -20.89 9.83
C LYS A 306 -6.88 -20.23 11.01
N ALA A 307 -6.47 -19.02 11.40
CA ALA A 307 -7.11 -18.30 12.49
C ALA A 307 -8.58 -17.98 12.18
N MET A 308 -8.87 -17.53 10.96
CA MET A 308 -10.25 -17.29 10.50
C MET A 308 -11.09 -18.56 10.52
N GLN A 309 -10.54 -19.67 10.03
CA GLN A 309 -11.25 -20.95 10.03
C GLN A 309 -11.61 -21.40 11.45
N ILE A 310 -10.64 -21.39 12.37
CA ILE A 310 -10.87 -21.79 13.78
C ILE A 310 -11.96 -20.91 14.43
N VAL A 311 -11.89 -19.60 14.24
CA VAL A 311 -12.89 -18.67 14.80
C VAL A 311 -14.26 -18.91 14.16
N LYS A 312 -14.32 -19.14 12.84
CA LYS A 312 -15.55 -19.45 12.11
C LYS A 312 -16.22 -20.74 12.59
N GLU A 313 -15.45 -21.74 12.99
CA GLU A 313 -15.96 -23.00 13.51
C GLU A 313 -16.47 -22.87 14.95
N ASN A 314 -15.92 -21.94 15.75
CA ASN A 314 -16.15 -21.87 17.19
C ASN A 314 -16.88 -20.60 17.68
N TYR A 315 -17.23 -19.64 16.79
CA TYR A 315 -17.77 -18.34 17.22
C TYR A 315 -19.07 -18.43 18.01
N LYS A 316 -19.93 -19.42 17.75
CA LYS A 316 -21.19 -19.62 18.46
C LYS A 316 -21.01 -20.11 19.90
N ASN A 317 -19.91 -20.78 20.17
CA ASN A 317 -19.62 -21.29 21.51
C ASN A 317 -19.19 -20.14 22.43
N SER A 318 -20.07 -19.72 23.34
CA SER A 318 -19.81 -18.67 24.30
C SER A 318 -18.75 -18.99 25.35
N TYR A 319 -18.46 -20.32 25.54
CA TYR A 319 -17.43 -20.84 26.44
C TYR A 319 -16.07 -21.05 25.75
N TYR A 320 -15.97 -20.81 24.43
CA TYR A 320 -14.71 -20.90 23.72
C TYR A 320 -13.81 -19.71 24.09
N GLU A 321 -12.74 -20.01 24.83
CA GLU A 321 -11.82 -19.02 25.41
C GLU A 321 -10.63 -18.73 24.49
N ILE A 322 -9.90 -17.67 24.83
CA ILE A 322 -8.66 -17.28 24.11
C ILE A 322 -7.58 -18.36 24.23
N SER A 323 -7.54 -19.09 25.37
CA SER A 323 -6.67 -20.25 25.61
C SER A 323 -6.90 -21.35 24.58
N ASP A 324 -8.16 -21.70 24.32
CA ASP A 324 -8.54 -22.74 23.37
C ASP A 324 -8.16 -22.34 21.94
N PHE A 325 -8.37 -21.06 21.60
CA PHE A 325 -7.96 -20.50 20.31
C PHE A 325 -6.45 -20.57 20.10
N ILE A 326 -5.64 -20.21 21.10
CA ILE A 326 -4.19 -20.29 21.04
C ILE A 326 -3.71 -21.73 20.91
N GLU A 327 -4.31 -22.66 21.67
CA GLU A 327 -4.01 -24.08 21.60
C GLU A 327 -4.33 -24.66 20.21
N ALA A 328 -5.50 -24.36 19.66
CA ALA A 328 -5.90 -24.77 18.31
C ALA A 328 -4.98 -24.22 17.22
N MET A 329 -4.43 -23.02 17.41
CA MET A 329 -3.43 -22.46 16.51
C MET A 329 -2.09 -23.18 16.57
N GLY A 330 -1.76 -23.85 17.68
CA GLY A 330 -0.50 -24.57 17.87
C GLY A 330 0.72 -23.67 18.04
N VAL A 331 0.55 -22.48 18.58
CA VAL A 331 1.62 -21.47 18.79
C VAL A 331 1.63 -20.98 20.25
N SER A 332 2.75 -20.43 20.70
CA SER A 332 2.79 -19.83 22.03
C SER A 332 1.92 -18.55 22.11
N LYS A 333 1.39 -18.26 23.30
CA LYS A 333 0.56 -17.06 23.55
C LYS A 333 1.28 -15.77 23.15
N SER A 334 2.57 -15.67 23.42
CA SER A 334 3.39 -14.50 23.06
C SER A 334 3.47 -14.35 21.54
N LEU A 335 3.81 -15.42 20.83
CA LEU A 335 3.91 -15.43 19.36
C LEU A 335 2.56 -15.14 18.70
N MET A 336 1.47 -15.77 19.21
CA MET A 336 0.11 -15.50 18.72
C MET A 336 -0.25 -14.04 18.80
N ASN A 337 -0.08 -13.41 19.97
CA ASN A 337 -0.44 -12.00 20.16
C ASN A 337 0.46 -11.07 19.33
N LYS A 338 1.78 -11.33 19.29
CA LYS A 338 2.72 -10.53 18.48
C LYS A 338 2.34 -10.58 17.00
N LYS A 339 2.10 -11.77 16.48
CA LYS A 339 1.78 -11.96 15.05
C LYS A 339 0.43 -11.39 14.68
N MET A 340 -0.61 -11.63 15.50
CA MET A 340 -1.94 -11.06 15.31
C MET A 340 -1.90 -9.52 15.36
N GLN A 341 -1.21 -8.95 16.34
CA GLN A 341 -1.08 -7.50 16.47
C GLN A 341 -0.39 -6.89 15.26
N ASN A 342 0.69 -7.52 14.79
CA ASN A 342 1.45 -7.01 13.66
C ASN A 342 0.73 -7.19 12.31
N LEU A 343 -0.01 -8.27 12.11
CA LEU A 343 -0.73 -8.50 10.84
C LEU A 343 -2.07 -7.76 10.79
N THR A 344 -2.84 -7.79 11.88
CA THR A 344 -4.23 -7.32 11.89
C THR A 344 -4.47 -6.07 12.72
N GLY A 345 -3.48 -5.60 13.49
CA GLY A 345 -3.65 -4.52 14.46
C GLY A 345 -4.46 -4.94 15.71
N GLN A 346 -4.73 -6.24 15.90
CA GLN A 346 -5.62 -6.77 16.95
C GLN A 346 -4.93 -7.83 17.79
N SER A 347 -5.23 -7.89 19.08
CA SER A 347 -4.90 -9.06 19.89
C SER A 347 -5.78 -10.25 19.50
N ALA A 348 -5.38 -11.48 19.86
CA ALA A 348 -6.17 -12.69 19.58
C ALA A 348 -7.61 -12.60 20.12
N GLY A 349 -7.80 -12.02 21.32
CA GLY A 349 -9.13 -11.82 21.89
C GLY A 349 -9.94 -10.72 21.18
N GLN A 350 -9.30 -9.67 20.69
CA GLN A 350 -9.98 -8.67 19.86
C GLN A 350 -10.40 -9.25 18.52
N PHE A 351 -9.55 -10.05 17.88
CA PHE A 351 -9.82 -10.70 16.61
C PHE A 351 -11.08 -11.59 16.70
N MET A 352 -11.15 -12.49 17.69
CA MET A 352 -12.30 -13.35 17.91
C MET A 352 -13.58 -12.55 18.21
N ARG A 353 -13.47 -11.52 19.07
CA ARG A 353 -14.60 -10.63 19.38
C ARG A 353 -15.07 -9.84 18.17
N ASN A 354 -14.16 -9.25 17.39
CA ASN A 354 -14.51 -8.47 16.22
C ASN A 354 -15.14 -9.34 15.13
N TYR A 355 -14.74 -10.59 14.97
CA TYR A 355 -15.41 -11.55 14.11
C TYR A 355 -16.89 -11.71 14.51
N ARG A 356 -17.17 -11.96 15.80
CA ARG A 356 -18.54 -12.06 16.33
C ARG A 356 -19.34 -10.78 16.10
N LEU A 357 -18.73 -9.60 16.29
CA LEU A 357 -19.38 -8.31 16.08
C LEU A 357 -19.72 -8.07 14.62
N ASN A 358 -18.84 -8.41 13.68
CA ASN A 358 -19.10 -8.28 12.24
C ASN A 358 -20.25 -9.22 11.80
N LEU A 359 -20.30 -10.46 12.29
CA LEU A 359 -21.45 -11.34 12.05
C LEU A 359 -22.75 -10.78 12.65
N ALA A 360 -22.70 -10.22 13.85
CA ALA A 360 -23.87 -9.57 14.45
C ALA A 360 -24.37 -8.41 13.59
N ARG A 361 -23.47 -7.58 13.05
CA ARG A 361 -23.82 -6.50 12.12
C ARG A 361 -24.54 -7.05 10.89
N GLU A 362 -24.03 -8.12 10.28
CA GLU A 362 -24.70 -8.75 9.12
C GLU A 362 -26.10 -9.29 9.49
N LEU A 363 -26.24 -9.94 10.65
CA LEU A 363 -27.52 -10.43 11.14
C LEU A 363 -28.48 -9.28 11.40
N ILE A 364 -28.07 -8.17 12.02
CA ILE A 364 -28.86 -6.98 12.25
C ILE A 364 -29.39 -6.42 10.92
N ILE A 365 -28.51 -6.28 9.93
CA ILE A 365 -28.89 -5.76 8.61
C ILE A 365 -29.91 -6.67 7.92
N ARG A 366 -29.70 -7.98 7.94
CA ARG A 366 -30.68 -8.96 7.39
C ARG A 366 -31.99 -8.97 8.15
N ASN A 367 -31.94 -8.83 9.47
CA ASN A 367 -33.10 -8.88 10.35
C ASN A 367 -34.04 -7.65 10.21
N ARG A 368 -33.56 -6.53 9.62
CA ARG A 368 -34.41 -5.36 9.28
C ARG A 368 -35.59 -5.73 8.39
N LEU A 369 -35.41 -6.70 7.52
CA LEU A 369 -36.47 -7.13 6.58
C LEU A 369 -37.37 -8.19 7.17
N THR A 370 -36.90 -8.97 8.13
CA THR A 370 -37.59 -10.16 8.64
C THR A 370 -38.17 -9.97 10.04
N HIS A 371 -37.60 -9.06 10.85
CA HIS A 371 -37.94 -8.79 12.25
C HIS A 371 -38.07 -10.05 13.12
N ASN A 372 -37.29 -11.11 12.81
CA ASN A 372 -37.44 -12.42 13.44
C ASN A 372 -36.65 -12.55 14.75
N MET A 373 -35.70 -11.66 15.03
CA MET A 373 -34.81 -11.71 16.19
C MET A 373 -34.70 -10.36 16.89
N ASN A 374 -34.68 -10.39 18.21
CA ASN A 374 -34.31 -9.21 19.01
C ASN A 374 -32.78 -9.12 19.21
N ILE A 375 -32.29 -7.98 19.72
CA ILE A 375 -30.86 -7.72 19.91
C ILE A 375 -30.20 -8.73 20.86
N SER A 376 -30.92 -9.21 21.88
CA SER A 376 -30.38 -10.20 22.82
C SER A 376 -30.22 -11.57 22.15
N GLU A 377 -31.18 -11.96 21.32
CA GLU A 377 -31.12 -13.21 20.54
C GLU A 377 -29.96 -13.17 19.54
N ILE A 378 -29.75 -12.02 18.87
CA ILE A 378 -28.58 -11.84 17.99
C ILE A 378 -27.27 -11.95 18.77
N ALA A 379 -27.20 -11.35 19.98
CA ALA A 379 -26.01 -11.47 20.82
C ALA A 379 -25.68 -12.93 21.15
N TYR A 380 -26.68 -13.74 21.54
CA TYR A 380 -26.50 -15.15 21.83
C TYR A 380 -26.13 -15.96 20.58
N GLU A 381 -26.78 -15.67 19.43
CA GLU A 381 -26.51 -16.37 18.16
C GLU A 381 -25.05 -16.21 17.70
N VAL A 382 -24.42 -15.05 17.98
CA VAL A 382 -23.02 -14.82 17.65
C VAL A 382 -22.04 -15.17 18.78
N GLY A 383 -22.51 -15.83 19.84
CA GLY A 383 -21.67 -16.39 20.90
C GLY A 383 -21.30 -15.43 22.03
N PHE A 384 -22.06 -14.34 22.24
CA PHE A 384 -21.97 -13.57 23.48
C PHE A 384 -22.93 -14.17 24.53
N ASN A 385 -22.47 -14.27 25.77
CA ASN A 385 -23.27 -14.75 26.91
C ASN A 385 -23.94 -13.61 27.69
N ASP A 386 -23.57 -12.35 27.43
CA ASP A 386 -24.15 -11.15 28.05
C ASP A 386 -24.50 -10.10 26.99
N PRO A 387 -25.82 -9.85 26.72
CA PRO A 387 -26.28 -8.84 25.76
C PRO A 387 -25.88 -7.41 26.12
N LYS A 388 -25.68 -7.08 27.41
CA LYS A 388 -25.23 -5.74 27.83
C LYS A 388 -23.76 -5.56 27.45
N TYR A 389 -22.94 -6.58 27.68
CA TYR A 389 -21.53 -6.57 27.26
C TYR A 389 -21.41 -6.52 25.72
N PHE A 390 -22.24 -7.29 25.00
CA PHE A 390 -22.34 -7.23 23.55
C PHE A 390 -22.64 -5.82 23.06
N THR A 391 -23.71 -5.17 23.57
CA THR A 391 -24.10 -3.81 23.15
C THR A 391 -22.97 -2.81 23.36
N ARG A 392 -22.28 -2.89 24.50
CA ARG A 392 -21.12 -2.02 24.78
C ARG A 392 -19.98 -2.25 23.80
N CYS A 393 -19.63 -3.51 23.51
CA CYS A 393 -18.60 -3.84 22.55
C CYS A 393 -18.95 -3.43 21.12
N PHE A 394 -20.20 -3.64 20.71
CA PHE A 394 -20.73 -3.28 19.40
C PHE A 394 -20.69 -1.76 19.19
N THR A 395 -21.20 -1.00 20.16
CA THR A 395 -21.19 0.46 20.11
C THR A 395 -19.78 1.02 20.04
N LYS A 396 -18.85 0.46 20.84
CA LYS A 396 -17.44 0.86 20.80
C LYS A 396 -16.78 0.57 19.44
N HIS A 397 -17.18 -0.53 18.78
CA HIS A 397 -16.56 -0.98 17.52
C HIS A 397 -17.14 -0.24 16.30
N PHE A 398 -18.44 -0.04 16.24
CA PHE A 398 -19.12 0.55 15.09
C PHE A 398 -19.58 2.02 15.29
N GLY A 399 -19.41 2.59 16.47
CA GLY A 399 -19.83 3.96 16.77
C GLY A 399 -21.34 4.15 16.94
N THR A 400 -22.15 3.11 16.72
CA THR A 400 -23.62 3.14 16.83
C THR A 400 -24.14 1.94 17.63
N THR A 401 -25.30 2.07 18.29
CA THR A 401 -25.88 0.95 19.04
C THR A 401 -26.50 -0.09 18.10
N PRO A 402 -26.56 -1.38 18.51
CA PRO A 402 -27.25 -2.41 17.73
C PRO A 402 -28.71 -2.05 17.40
N SER A 403 -29.43 -1.46 18.37
CA SER A 403 -30.84 -1.04 18.19
C SER A 403 -30.95 0.09 17.16
N SER A 404 -30.12 1.14 17.29
CA SER A 404 -30.11 2.23 16.33
C SER A 404 -29.74 1.76 14.92
N MET A 405 -28.79 0.82 14.81
CA MET A 405 -28.46 0.21 13.52
C MET A 405 -29.61 -0.61 12.95
N MET A 406 -30.42 -1.26 13.78
CA MET A 406 -31.60 -2.01 13.36
C MET A 406 -32.73 -1.06 12.83
N GLU A 407 -32.92 0.08 13.48
CA GLU A 407 -33.98 1.03 13.16
C GLU A 407 -33.65 1.99 12.01
N ASN A 408 -32.44 2.56 12.00
CA ASN A 408 -32.13 3.76 11.21
C ASN A 408 -31.26 3.52 9.96
N GLY A 409 -31.01 2.29 9.55
CA GLY A 409 -30.33 2.07 8.27
C GLY A 409 -29.30 3.13 7.88
N THR A 410 -28.22 3.29 8.61
CA THR A 410 -27.09 4.06 8.09
C THR A 410 -26.31 3.19 7.13
N ASP A 411 -26.29 3.59 5.86
CA ASP A 411 -25.49 3.04 4.76
C ASP A 411 -24.00 3.05 5.06
#